data_83a28412938314e91e7761f7faef0bfc
#
_entry.id   83a28412938314e91e7761f7faef0bfc
#
_cell.length_a   1.000
_cell.length_b   1.000
_cell.length_c   1.000
_cell.angle_alpha   90.00
_cell.angle_beta   90.00
_cell.angle_gamma   90.00
#
_symmetry.space_group_name_H-M   'P 1'
#
loop_
_entity.id
_entity.type
_entity.pdbx_description
1 polymer ?
#
loop_
_entity_poly.entity_id
_entity_poly.type
_entity_poly.pdbx_seq_one_letter_code
_entity_poly.pdbx_strand_id
1 'polypeptide(L)'
;PIQDGTTNPRMELAFREPSKRITKNNKTTQKGEALNTVINWKNTTNNAYDGEKLHLLYLDEAGKWEKPTDIRDAWRIQRTCLIVGRRVVGKAMVGSTVNPMDKGGKEYKDLWRDSDPEERNANGRTRSGLYRLFIPAFESLEGFFDKFGNPVVNDPDKVIEGLDGEDIIFGAKTYLK
;
A
#
# COMPACT_ATOMS: atom_id res chain seq x y z
N PRO A 1 -9.62 7.72 -18.20
CA PRO A 1 -10.38 6.53 -17.78
C PRO A 1 -11.71 6.97 -17.19
N ILE A 2 -12.79 6.29 -17.60
CA ILE A 2 -14.12 6.56 -17.09
C ILE A 2 -14.43 5.49 -16.05
N GLN A 3 -14.96 5.91 -14.92
CA GLN A 3 -15.50 5.01 -13.92
C GLN A 3 -16.74 4.33 -14.49
N ASP A 4 -16.75 3.01 -14.49
CA ASP A 4 -17.90 2.21 -14.81
C ASP A 4 -18.48 1.64 -13.51
N GLY A 5 -19.76 1.87 -13.27
CA GLY A 5 -20.44 1.44 -12.05
C GLY A 5 -21.15 2.58 -11.32
N THR A 6 -21.45 2.39 -10.06
CA THR A 6 -22.16 3.37 -9.24
C THR A 6 -21.21 4.50 -8.80
N THR A 7 -21.74 5.70 -8.62
CA THR A 7 -21.01 6.84 -8.04
C THR A 7 -20.59 6.61 -6.58
N ASN A 8 -21.09 5.56 -5.94
CA ASN A 8 -20.76 5.18 -4.58
C ASN A 8 -20.53 3.66 -4.49
N PRO A 9 -19.39 3.15 -4.97
CA PRO A 9 -19.08 1.74 -5.00
C PRO A 9 -18.91 1.19 -3.57
N ARG A 10 -19.50 0.02 -3.29
CA ARG A 10 -19.45 -0.62 -1.97
C ARG A 10 -18.25 -1.54 -1.79
N MET A 11 -17.79 -2.20 -2.83
CA MET A 11 -16.71 -3.20 -2.76
C MET A 11 -15.76 -3.17 -3.94
N GLU A 12 -16.08 -2.44 -5.00
CA GLU A 12 -15.31 -2.43 -6.24
C GLU A 12 -15.42 -1.07 -6.93
N LEU A 13 -14.29 -0.61 -7.47
CA LEU A 13 -14.17 0.53 -8.35
C LEU A 13 -13.56 0.07 -9.67
N ALA A 14 -14.31 0.14 -10.76
CA ALA A 14 -13.86 -0.27 -12.08
C ALA A 14 -13.59 0.94 -12.98
N PHE A 15 -12.43 0.94 -13.62
CA PHE A 15 -12.02 1.95 -14.60
C PHE A 15 -12.03 1.30 -15.99
N ARG A 16 -13.01 1.68 -16.78
CA ARG A 16 -13.19 1.15 -18.14
C ARG A 16 -13.29 2.29 -19.14
N GLU A 17 -12.89 2.05 -20.36
CA GLU A 17 -13.16 2.95 -21.45
C GLU A 17 -14.61 2.75 -21.93
N PRO A 18 -15.34 3.83 -22.30
CA PRO A 18 -16.66 3.65 -22.90
C PRO A 18 -16.53 2.81 -24.17
N SER A 19 -17.13 1.65 -24.16
CA SER A 19 -17.13 0.76 -25.31
C SER A 19 -17.96 1.37 -26.45
N LYS A 20 -17.34 1.58 -27.61
CA LYS A 20 -18.08 1.90 -28.84
C LYS A 20 -18.77 0.65 -29.34
N ARG A 21 -20.10 0.68 -29.35
CA ARG A 21 -20.91 -0.37 -29.92
C ARG A 21 -20.84 -0.24 -31.44
N ILE A 22 -20.16 -1.15 -32.11
CA ILE A 22 -20.08 -1.19 -33.57
C ILE A 22 -20.97 -2.34 -34.05
N THR A 23 -22.08 -2.02 -34.75
CA THR A 23 -22.92 -3.02 -35.39
C THR A 23 -22.53 -3.10 -36.87
N LYS A 24 -21.95 -4.22 -37.27
CA LYS A 24 -21.61 -4.53 -38.66
C LYS A 24 -22.20 -5.90 -38.98
N ASN A 25 -23.03 -5.97 -40.06
CA ASN A 25 -23.68 -7.19 -40.50
C ASN A 25 -24.49 -7.91 -39.40
N ASN A 26 -25.37 -7.20 -38.69
CA ASN A 26 -26.17 -7.71 -37.57
C ASN A 26 -25.39 -8.36 -36.42
N LYS A 27 -24.05 -8.25 -36.41
CA LYS A 27 -23.21 -8.61 -35.25
C LYS A 27 -22.75 -7.36 -34.54
N THR A 28 -23.12 -7.25 -33.29
CA THR A 28 -22.65 -6.18 -32.42
C THR A 28 -21.34 -6.62 -31.74
N THR A 29 -20.27 -5.92 -32.06
CA THR A 29 -18.97 -6.10 -31.41
C THR A 29 -18.71 -4.92 -30.48
N GLN A 30 -18.31 -5.19 -29.26
CA GLN A 30 -17.92 -4.19 -28.29
C GLN A 30 -16.38 -4.08 -28.36
N LYS A 31 -15.88 -2.97 -28.88
CA LYS A 31 -14.43 -2.68 -28.89
C LYS A 31 -14.14 -1.60 -27.85
N GLY A 32 -13.33 -1.93 -26.88
CA GLY A 32 -12.66 -0.99 -25.98
C GLY A 32 -11.21 -1.43 -25.82
N GLU A 33 -10.27 -0.50 -25.93
CA GLU A 33 -8.83 -0.76 -25.79
C GLU A 33 -8.33 -0.41 -24.38
N ALA A 34 -9.21 -0.25 -23.39
CA ALA A 34 -8.86 0.14 -22.04
C ALA A 34 -8.24 -1.02 -21.24
N LEU A 35 -7.40 -0.66 -20.28
CA LEU A 35 -6.75 -1.61 -19.36
C LEU A 35 -7.74 -2.35 -18.45
N ASN A 36 -9.00 -1.92 -18.36
CA ASN A 36 -10.03 -2.51 -17.50
C ASN A 36 -9.56 -2.71 -16.06
N THR A 37 -8.93 -1.68 -15.49
CA THR A 37 -8.41 -1.73 -14.14
C THR A 37 -9.57 -1.79 -13.14
N VAL A 38 -9.46 -2.71 -12.20
CA VAL A 38 -10.42 -2.88 -11.11
C VAL A 38 -9.67 -2.72 -9.80
N ILE A 39 -10.20 -1.89 -8.91
CA ILE A 39 -9.77 -1.78 -7.51
C ILE A 39 -10.92 -2.32 -6.67
N ASN A 40 -10.68 -3.37 -5.93
CA ASN A 40 -11.65 -3.91 -4.99
C ASN A 40 -11.07 -3.92 -3.57
N TRP A 41 -11.95 -3.99 -2.59
CA TRP A 41 -11.58 -4.09 -1.18
C TRP A 41 -12.49 -5.09 -0.46
N LYS A 42 -11.94 -5.71 0.56
CA LYS A 42 -12.62 -6.72 1.37
C LYS A 42 -12.38 -6.43 2.86
N ASN A 43 -13.26 -6.94 3.68
CA ASN A 43 -13.06 -6.93 5.10
C ASN A 43 -11.77 -7.69 5.47
N THR A 44 -11.10 -7.24 6.51
CA THR A 44 -9.86 -7.82 7.00
C THR A 44 -10.11 -9.21 7.58
N THR A 45 -9.63 -10.22 6.86
CA THR A 45 -9.63 -11.63 7.29
C THR A 45 -8.38 -12.32 6.78
N ASN A 46 -7.97 -13.43 7.39
CA ASN A 46 -6.76 -14.16 6.97
C ASN A 46 -6.82 -14.64 5.51
N ASN A 47 -8.01 -14.90 4.98
CA ASN A 47 -8.23 -15.47 3.66
C ASN A 47 -9.03 -14.56 2.72
N ALA A 48 -8.99 -13.24 2.92
CA ALA A 48 -9.82 -12.28 2.17
C ALA A 48 -9.74 -12.43 0.64
N TYR A 49 -8.58 -12.74 0.10
CA TYR A 49 -8.30 -12.88 -1.33
C TYR A 49 -7.86 -14.29 -1.75
N ASP A 50 -8.10 -15.29 -0.90
CA ASP A 50 -7.70 -16.66 -1.21
C ASP A 50 -8.34 -17.15 -2.53
N GLY A 51 -7.50 -17.73 -3.39
CA GLY A 51 -7.92 -18.20 -4.73
C GLY A 51 -7.97 -17.14 -5.82
N GLU A 52 -7.87 -15.86 -5.51
CA GLU A 52 -7.86 -14.79 -6.53
C GLU A 52 -6.48 -14.61 -7.17
N LYS A 53 -6.41 -13.82 -8.25
CA LYS A 53 -5.15 -13.39 -8.88
C LYS A 53 -5.11 -11.88 -8.93
N LEU A 54 -4.08 -11.31 -8.28
CA LEU A 54 -3.93 -9.88 -8.07
C LEU A 54 -2.62 -9.39 -8.69
N HIS A 55 -2.68 -8.18 -9.26
CA HIS A 55 -1.49 -7.45 -9.71
C HIS A 55 -0.89 -6.61 -8.59
N LEU A 56 -1.74 -6.14 -7.68
CA LEU A 56 -1.34 -5.41 -6.47
C LEU A 56 -2.23 -5.84 -5.31
N LEU A 57 -1.61 -6.15 -4.18
CA LEU A 57 -2.27 -6.38 -2.90
C LEU A 57 -1.78 -5.32 -1.93
N TYR A 58 -2.71 -4.57 -1.34
CA TYR A 58 -2.43 -3.63 -0.26
C TYR A 58 -3.11 -4.10 1.03
N LEU A 59 -2.33 -4.29 2.08
CA LEU A 59 -2.79 -4.63 3.41
C LEU A 59 -2.57 -3.42 4.31
N ASP A 60 -3.68 -2.78 4.68
CA ASP A 60 -3.67 -1.55 5.45
C ASP A 60 -3.74 -1.81 6.94
N GLU A 61 -3.07 -0.96 7.72
CA GLU A 61 -3.05 -0.99 9.18
C GLU A 61 -2.75 -2.39 9.78
N ALA A 62 -1.89 -3.14 9.11
CA ALA A 62 -1.65 -4.56 9.39
C ALA A 62 -1.10 -4.84 10.81
N GLY A 63 -0.45 -3.87 11.44
CA GLY A 63 0.00 -3.95 12.83
C GLY A 63 -1.12 -3.77 13.84
N LYS A 64 -2.33 -3.40 13.41
CA LYS A 64 -3.51 -3.21 14.26
C LYS A 64 -4.52 -4.36 14.15
N TRP A 65 -4.20 -5.40 13.39
CA TRP A 65 -5.10 -6.53 13.25
C TRP A 65 -5.07 -7.40 14.50
N GLU A 66 -6.25 -7.62 15.06
CA GLU A 66 -6.43 -8.39 16.29
C GLU A 66 -7.03 -9.77 15.98
N LYS A 67 -6.76 -10.75 16.86
CA LYS A 67 -7.31 -12.09 16.74
C LYS A 67 -8.85 -12.05 16.57
N PRO A 68 -9.41 -12.88 15.72
CA PRO A 68 -8.79 -14.06 15.09
C PRO A 68 -7.96 -13.76 13.84
N THR A 69 -7.88 -12.52 13.37
CA THR A 69 -7.07 -12.14 12.22
C THR A 69 -5.61 -11.94 12.63
N ASP A 70 -4.70 -12.53 11.87
CA ASP A 70 -3.27 -12.51 12.11
C ASP A 70 -2.53 -12.17 10.83
N ILE A 71 -1.72 -11.10 10.85
CA ILE A 71 -1.01 -10.63 9.64
C ILE A 71 -0.05 -11.69 9.08
N ARG A 72 0.58 -12.52 9.89
CA ARG A 72 1.49 -13.57 9.40
C ARG A 72 0.74 -14.67 8.67
N ASP A 73 -0.39 -15.11 9.24
CA ASP A 73 -1.27 -16.09 8.60
C ASP A 73 -1.93 -15.53 7.35
N ALA A 74 -2.44 -14.30 7.43
CA ALA A 74 -3.01 -13.60 6.27
C ALA A 74 -1.98 -13.46 5.15
N TRP A 75 -0.76 -13.03 5.44
CA TRP A 75 0.30 -12.90 4.46
C TRP A 75 0.68 -14.24 3.83
N ARG A 76 0.79 -15.30 4.64
CA ARG A 76 1.09 -16.64 4.16
C ARG A 76 0.08 -17.14 3.13
N ILE A 77 -1.21 -16.85 3.34
CA ILE A 77 -2.30 -17.23 2.44
C ILE A 77 -2.35 -16.28 1.24
N GLN A 78 -2.52 -14.98 1.50
CA GLN A 78 -2.84 -14.00 0.46
C GLN A 78 -1.70 -13.73 -0.52
N ARG A 79 -0.43 -13.92 -0.13
CA ARG A 79 0.70 -13.81 -1.08
C ARG A 79 0.59 -14.78 -2.25
N THR A 80 -0.17 -15.88 -2.13
CA THR A 80 -0.38 -16.83 -3.22
C THR A 80 -1.20 -16.23 -4.36
N CYS A 81 -2.00 -15.20 -4.06
CA CYS A 81 -2.77 -14.45 -5.06
C CYS A 81 -1.88 -13.68 -6.06
N LEU A 82 -0.62 -13.42 -5.66
CA LEU A 82 0.37 -12.70 -6.48
C LEU A 82 1.19 -13.62 -7.38
N ILE A 83 0.92 -14.92 -7.35
CA ILE A 83 1.72 -15.94 -8.02
C ILE A 83 0.85 -16.69 -9.04
N VAL A 84 1.38 -16.86 -10.25
CA VAL A 84 0.79 -17.71 -11.29
C VAL A 84 1.79 -18.81 -11.67
N GLY A 85 1.48 -20.06 -11.35
CA GLY A 85 2.43 -21.16 -11.48
C GLY A 85 3.68 -20.95 -10.61
N ARG A 86 4.83 -20.75 -11.24
CA ARG A 86 6.11 -20.48 -10.55
C ARG A 86 6.54 -19.01 -10.61
N ARG A 87 5.74 -18.15 -11.24
CA ARG A 87 6.10 -16.74 -11.47
C ARG A 87 5.32 -15.83 -10.51
N VAL A 88 6.04 -14.92 -9.88
CA VAL A 88 5.43 -13.80 -9.15
C VAL A 88 5.03 -12.77 -10.19
N VAL A 89 3.73 -12.50 -10.31
CA VAL A 89 3.14 -11.56 -11.29
C VAL A 89 2.63 -10.29 -10.64
N GLY A 90 2.26 -10.37 -9.36
CA GLY A 90 1.77 -9.23 -8.59
C GLY A 90 2.80 -8.72 -7.59
N LYS A 91 2.49 -7.58 -6.99
CA LYS A 91 3.25 -6.93 -5.92
C LYS A 91 2.39 -6.77 -4.70
N ALA A 92 3.02 -6.65 -3.53
CA ALA A 92 2.32 -6.34 -2.29
C ALA A 92 2.93 -5.13 -1.60
N MET A 93 2.06 -4.41 -0.91
CA MET A 93 2.43 -3.39 0.05
C MET A 93 1.68 -3.68 1.36
N VAL A 94 2.40 -3.67 2.46
CA VAL A 94 1.85 -3.89 3.80
C VAL A 94 2.22 -2.65 4.61
N GLY A 95 1.22 -1.86 4.96
CA GLY A 95 1.38 -0.61 5.69
C GLY A 95 0.85 -0.71 7.11
N SER A 96 1.51 -0.04 8.04
CA SER A 96 1.00 0.15 9.41
C SER A 96 1.77 1.23 10.14
N THR A 97 1.11 1.85 11.11
CA THR A 97 1.76 2.51 12.23
C THR A 97 2.04 1.49 13.34
N VAL A 98 2.84 1.89 14.34
CA VAL A 98 3.14 1.04 15.51
C VAL A 98 1.89 0.77 16.33
N ASN A 99 1.84 -0.40 16.96
CA ASN A 99 0.75 -0.80 17.86
C ASN A 99 1.29 -1.59 19.06
N PRO A 100 0.59 -1.61 20.21
CA PRO A 100 0.95 -2.45 21.34
C PRO A 100 1.11 -3.92 20.97
N MET A 101 2.03 -4.62 21.63
CA MET A 101 2.42 -5.99 21.28
C MET A 101 1.29 -7.00 21.47
N ASP A 102 0.39 -6.75 22.42
CA ASP A 102 -0.79 -7.57 22.72
C ASP A 102 -1.98 -7.30 21.78
N LYS A 103 -1.89 -6.26 20.93
CA LYS A 103 -2.94 -5.83 19.99
C LYS A 103 -2.50 -5.90 18.53
N GLY A 104 -1.86 -6.99 18.12
CA GLY A 104 -1.40 -7.22 16.75
C GLY A 104 0.02 -6.73 16.47
N GLY A 105 0.60 -5.87 17.33
CA GLY A 105 1.96 -5.34 17.14
C GLY A 105 3.04 -6.41 17.14
N LYS A 106 2.87 -7.52 17.88
CA LYS A 106 3.84 -8.62 17.93
C LYS A 106 3.97 -9.32 16.58
N GLU A 107 2.86 -9.73 16.00
CA GLU A 107 2.81 -10.43 14.70
C GLU A 107 3.35 -9.56 13.58
N TYR A 108 3.05 -8.26 13.61
CA TYR A 108 3.60 -7.30 12.65
C TYR A 108 5.11 -7.11 12.83
N LYS A 109 5.60 -7.01 14.07
CA LYS A 109 7.03 -6.94 14.38
C LYS A 109 7.79 -8.18 13.90
N ASP A 110 7.20 -9.36 14.05
CA ASP A 110 7.81 -10.60 13.58
C ASP A 110 7.86 -10.63 12.04
N LEU A 111 6.79 -10.19 11.35
CA LEU A 111 6.79 -10.04 9.90
C LEU A 111 7.84 -9.01 9.44
N TRP A 112 7.98 -7.91 10.18
CA TRP A 112 8.98 -6.87 9.92
C TRP A 112 10.41 -7.43 10.01
N ARG A 113 10.70 -8.24 11.02
CA ARG A 113 12.01 -8.91 11.17
C ARG A 113 12.28 -9.88 10.03
N ASP A 114 11.27 -10.67 9.65
CA ASP A 114 11.36 -11.61 8.53
C ASP A 114 11.50 -10.89 7.17
N SER A 115 11.37 -9.57 7.14
CA SER A 115 11.46 -8.71 5.95
C SER A 115 12.78 -7.94 5.84
N ASP A 116 13.81 -8.32 6.61
CA ASP A 116 15.10 -7.65 6.62
C ASP A 116 15.84 -7.82 5.29
N PRO A 117 16.15 -6.72 4.57
CA PRO A 117 16.87 -6.79 3.32
C PRO A 117 18.33 -7.27 3.46
N GLU A 118 18.89 -7.28 4.66
CA GLU A 118 20.23 -7.79 4.95
C GLU A 118 20.22 -9.31 5.16
N GLU A 119 19.08 -9.89 5.59
CA GLU A 119 18.89 -11.32 5.80
C GLU A 119 18.22 -11.98 4.60
N ARG A 120 18.99 -12.23 3.54
CA ARG A 120 18.49 -12.88 2.31
C ARG A 120 18.94 -14.33 2.21
N ASN A 121 18.05 -15.17 1.68
CA ASN A 121 18.37 -16.54 1.32
C ASN A 121 19.22 -16.61 0.04
N ALA A 122 19.65 -17.80 -0.35
CA ALA A 122 20.43 -18.04 -1.56
C ALA A 122 19.76 -17.53 -2.86
N ASN A 123 18.44 -17.33 -2.87
CA ASN A 123 17.69 -16.80 -3.99
C ASN A 123 17.53 -15.28 -3.93
N GLY A 124 18.22 -14.59 -3.01
CA GLY A 124 18.18 -13.14 -2.83
C GLY A 124 16.89 -12.61 -2.20
N ARG A 125 16.05 -13.47 -1.61
CA ARG A 125 14.79 -13.09 -0.99
C ARG A 125 14.88 -13.09 0.53
N THR A 126 14.19 -12.16 1.15
CA THR A 126 13.96 -12.16 2.61
C THR A 126 13.09 -13.38 2.99
N ARG A 127 13.02 -13.70 4.27
CA ARG A 127 12.21 -14.82 4.78
C ARG A 127 10.70 -14.63 4.50
N SER A 128 10.18 -13.43 4.61
CA SER A 128 8.79 -13.09 4.29
C SER A 128 8.52 -12.96 2.78
N GLY A 129 9.55 -12.60 2.00
CA GLY A 129 9.44 -12.16 0.61
C GLY A 129 9.08 -10.67 0.46
N LEU A 130 8.87 -9.94 1.57
CA LEU A 130 8.71 -8.49 1.64
C LEU A 130 10.05 -7.84 1.98
N TYR A 131 10.14 -6.53 1.78
CA TYR A 131 11.29 -5.71 2.16
C TYR A 131 10.82 -4.60 3.06
N ARG A 132 11.37 -4.49 4.27
CA ARG A 132 10.99 -3.46 5.22
C ARG A 132 11.47 -2.08 4.77
N LEU A 133 10.60 -1.09 4.96
CA LEU A 133 10.88 0.33 4.81
C LEU A 133 10.32 1.05 6.03
N PHE A 134 11.13 1.84 6.70
CA PHE A 134 10.72 2.70 7.79
C PHE A 134 10.79 4.15 7.37
N ILE A 135 9.69 4.86 7.52
CA ILE A 135 9.61 6.30 7.28
C ILE A 135 9.47 6.97 8.65
N PRO A 136 10.49 7.66 9.13
CA PRO A 136 10.43 8.37 10.41
C PRO A 136 9.40 9.51 10.37
N ALA A 137 8.73 9.76 11.50
CA ALA A 137 7.72 10.81 11.58
C ALA A 137 8.27 12.20 11.21
N PHE A 138 9.52 12.47 11.50
CA PHE A 138 10.15 13.76 11.17
C PHE A 138 10.39 14.00 9.66
N GLU A 139 10.26 12.96 8.82
CA GLU A 139 10.34 13.10 7.36
C GLU A 139 9.00 13.46 6.71
N SER A 140 7.90 13.38 7.47
CA SER A 140 6.55 13.65 6.97
C SER A 140 5.70 14.47 7.94
N LEU A 141 6.34 15.19 8.87
CA LEU A 141 5.64 15.97 9.87
C LEU A 141 5.03 17.22 9.23
N GLU A 142 3.72 17.39 9.41
CA GLU A 142 2.99 18.58 8.95
C GLU A 142 3.56 19.85 9.58
N GLY A 143 3.61 20.94 8.82
CA GLY A 143 4.22 22.20 9.24
C GLY A 143 5.75 22.25 9.11
N PHE A 144 6.41 21.16 8.70
CA PHE A 144 7.87 21.08 8.50
C PHE A 144 8.28 20.78 7.06
N PHE A 145 7.55 21.36 6.11
CA PHE A 145 7.93 21.33 4.69
C PHE A 145 8.22 22.75 4.22
N ASP A 146 9.35 22.89 3.49
CA ASP A 146 9.66 24.15 2.83
C ASP A 146 8.63 24.46 1.72
N LYS A 147 8.65 25.67 1.20
CA LYS A 147 7.74 26.09 0.12
C LYS A 147 7.82 25.28 -1.17
N PHE A 148 8.84 24.43 -1.31
CA PHE A 148 9.02 23.52 -2.44
C PHE A 148 8.56 22.10 -2.12
N GLY A 149 8.08 21.85 -0.88
CA GLY A 149 7.61 20.54 -0.44
C GLY A 149 8.73 19.62 0.07
N ASN A 150 9.93 20.11 0.35
CA ASN A 150 10.98 19.31 0.95
C ASN A 150 10.87 19.32 2.47
N PRO A 151 11.08 18.18 3.18
CA PRO A 151 11.00 18.14 4.62
C PRO A 151 12.18 18.88 5.27
N VAL A 152 11.89 19.75 6.23
CA VAL A 152 12.88 20.45 7.07
C VAL A 152 13.13 19.60 8.32
N VAL A 153 14.04 18.65 8.21
CA VAL A 153 14.29 17.61 9.24
C VAL A 153 15.18 18.11 10.37
N ASN A 154 16.25 18.80 10.04
CA ASN A 154 17.21 19.37 11.00
C ASN A 154 17.00 20.87 11.10
N ASP A 155 17.50 21.48 12.20
CA ASP A 155 17.41 22.92 12.37
C ASP A 155 18.10 23.64 11.21
N PRO A 156 17.42 24.57 10.52
CA PRO A 156 17.99 25.29 9.41
C PRO A 156 18.91 26.42 9.90
N ASP A 157 19.96 26.73 9.14
CA ASP A 157 20.88 27.85 9.46
C ASP A 157 20.19 29.23 9.38
N LYS A 158 19.09 29.32 8.64
CA LYS A 158 18.27 30.52 8.44
C LYS A 158 16.81 30.13 8.44
N VAL A 159 15.96 31.08 8.80
CA VAL A 159 14.51 30.92 8.70
C VAL A 159 14.12 30.51 7.28
N ILE A 160 13.31 29.48 7.17
CA ILE A 160 12.79 28.92 5.90
C ILE A 160 11.29 29.19 5.83
N GLU A 161 10.81 29.68 4.68
CA GLU A 161 9.39 29.83 4.41
C GLU A 161 8.77 28.43 4.21
N GLY A 162 7.79 28.08 5.03
CA GLY A 162 7.07 26.81 4.94
C GLY A 162 6.07 26.76 3.79
N LEU A 163 5.58 25.56 3.50
CA LEU A 163 4.58 25.30 2.46
C LEU A 163 3.24 25.97 2.76
N ASP A 164 2.92 26.16 4.03
CA ASP A 164 1.74 26.85 4.55
C ASP A 164 1.91 28.38 4.64
N GLY A 165 3.11 28.88 4.33
CA GLY A 165 3.47 30.31 4.45
C GLY A 165 3.95 30.73 5.83
N GLU A 166 4.04 29.79 6.78
CA GLU A 166 4.60 30.05 8.12
C GLU A 166 6.12 29.90 8.10
N ASP A 167 6.79 30.60 9.03
CA ASP A 167 8.23 30.56 9.15
C ASP A 167 8.72 29.33 9.95
N ILE A 168 9.58 28.52 9.35
CA ILE A 168 10.22 27.37 9.99
C ILE A 168 11.56 27.81 10.57
N ILE A 169 11.68 27.85 11.88
CA ILE A 169 12.86 28.31 12.63
C ILE A 169 13.67 27.15 13.22
N PHE A 170 13.08 25.96 13.32
CA PHE A 170 13.75 24.73 13.78
C PHE A 170 13.23 23.54 12.99
N GLY A 171 13.96 22.42 13.00
CA GLY A 171 13.60 21.24 12.24
C GLY A 171 12.66 20.28 12.98
N ALA A 172 12.01 19.40 12.23
CA ALA A 172 11.06 18.41 12.76
C ALA A 172 11.65 17.52 13.85
N LYS A 173 12.94 17.18 13.80
CA LYS A 173 13.63 16.41 14.87
C LYS A 173 13.71 17.16 16.18
N THR A 174 13.91 18.48 16.14
CA THR A 174 13.96 19.31 17.34
C THR A 174 12.56 19.48 17.94
N TYR A 175 11.55 19.57 17.11
CA TYR A 175 10.16 19.64 17.54
C TYR A 175 9.68 18.34 18.23
N LEU A 176 10.15 17.18 17.79
CA LEU A 176 9.74 15.86 18.30
C LEU A 176 10.56 15.39 19.53
N LYS A 177 11.50 16.17 20.03
CA LYS A 177 12.28 15.89 21.27
C LYS A 177 11.55 16.35 22.51
#